data_13346ad90890de00b66c0cc8b56a26da
#
_entry.id   13346ad90890de00b66c0cc8b56a26da
#
_cell.length_a   1.000
_cell.length_b   1.000
_cell.length_c   1.000
_cell.angle_alpha   90.00
_cell.angle_beta   90.00
_cell.angle_gamma   90.00
#
_symmetry.space_group_name_H-M   'P 1'
#
loop_
_entity.id
_entity.type
_entity.pdbx_description
1 polymer ?
#
loop_
_entity_poly.entity_id
_entity_poly.type
_entity_poly.pdbx_seq_one_letter_code
_entity_poly.pdbx_strand_id
1 'polypeptide(L)'
;MGVFLSSEQARQRIGAALDAIDAAHDVLRRTSSDLVGTGFRIDVAERLETQDRTNRGLMYRFFGEIADPPDEAGSLPVARSMLWARLRVSPGELRRRFALAARIRPRRSLTGPPLDPELPALAAAVASGAVGEDHIRAVCAAVDALPCAVPRSAASDAERTLVRHAAKLDAAVITKLGRRIADYLNPDGEFSDVDRARRRGLHLGPQGVDGMSRLSGLLDPETRAYFEAVASAVRPGRHQPEGGGDPRARDERTPSQRCHDALKLGLEVAIASGGLGVHRGHPVTVIASTTLA
;
A
#
# COMPACT_ATOMS: atom_id res chain seq x y z
N MET A 1 8.22 24.54 27.30
CA MET A 1 9.68 24.61 27.43
C MET A 1 10.18 23.17 27.59
N GLY A 2 10.68 22.54 26.50
CA GLY A 2 11.15 21.15 26.51
C GLY A 2 12.49 21.09 27.25
N VAL A 3 12.60 20.19 28.23
CA VAL A 3 13.88 19.88 28.88
C VAL A 3 14.76 19.21 27.85
N PHE A 4 15.84 19.86 27.42
CA PHE A 4 16.84 19.24 26.54
C PHE A 4 17.53 18.11 27.29
N LEU A 5 17.20 16.86 26.95
CA LEU A 5 17.84 15.70 27.51
C LEU A 5 19.13 15.39 26.74
N SER A 6 20.15 14.91 27.46
CA SER A 6 21.30 14.30 26.77
C SER A 6 20.87 13.03 26.02
N SER A 7 21.64 12.62 25.00
CA SER A 7 21.37 11.39 24.26
C SER A 7 21.25 10.17 25.19
N GLU A 8 22.11 10.07 26.21
CA GLU A 8 22.07 8.99 27.19
C GLU A 8 20.81 9.02 28.05
N GLN A 9 20.42 10.22 28.55
CA GLN A 9 19.17 10.36 29.28
C GLN A 9 17.93 10.04 28.46
N ALA A 10 17.93 10.39 27.17
CA ALA A 10 16.83 10.04 26.25
C ALA A 10 16.74 8.53 26.06
N ARG A 11 17.86 7.85 25.80
CA ARG A 11 17.92 6.38 25.66
C ARG A 11 17.43 5.68 26.92
N GLN A 12 17.89 6.11 28.08
CA GLN A 12 17.50 5.55 29.38
C GLN A 12 15.99 5.70 29.62
N ARG A 13 15.42 6.87 29.34
CA ARG A 13 13.97 7.11 29.52
C ARG A 13 13.13 6.26 28.57
N ILE A 14 13.54 6.18 27.30
CA ILE A 14 12.83 5.33 26.31
C ILE A 14 12.92 3.86 26.72
N GLY A 15 14.09 3.38 27.12
CA GLY A 15 14.28 2.01 27.61
C GLY A 15 13.37 1.70 28.80
N ALA A 16 13.43 2.53 29.84
CA ALA A 16 12.61 2.37 31.04
C ALA A 16 11.08 2.36 30.73
N ALA A 17 10.64 3.16 29.74
CA ALA A 17 9.24 3.16 29.34
C ALA A 17 8.85 1.84 28.63
N LEU A 18 9.72 1.29 27.80
CA LEU A 18 9.49 -0.02 27.17
C LEU A 18 9.50 -1.15 28.20
N ASP A 19 10.43 -1.15 29.16
CA ASP A 19 10.48 -2.13 30.24
C ASP A 19 9.20 -2.09 31.10
N ALA A 20 8.64 -0.90 31.34
CA ALA A 20 7.38 -0.76 32.06
C ALA A 20 6.18 -1.33 31.29
N ILE A 21 6.15 -1.16 29.96
CA ILE A 21 5.15 -1.76 29.10
C ILE A 21 5.26 -3.29 29.12
N ASP A 22 6.46 -3.82 29.03
CA ASP A 22 6.70 -5.28 29.09
C ASP A 22 6.27 -5.86 30.42
N ALA A 23 6.59 -5.20 31.54
CA ALA A 23 6.15 -5.60 32.87
C ALA A 23 4.61 -5.58 33.01
N ALA A 24 3.93 -4.56 32.45
CA ALA A 24 2.48 -4.50 32.44
C ALA A 24 1.85 -5.64 31.62
N HIS A 25 2.42 -5.97 30.46
CA HIS A 25 1.98 -7.12 29.66
C HIS A 25 2.17 -8.44 30.42
N ASP A 26 3.23 -8.60 31.21
CA ASP A 26 3.44 -9.79 32.03
C ASP A 26 2.38 -9.93 33.12
N VAL A 27 1.98 -8.84 33.76
CA VAL A 27 0.87 -8.85 34.73
C VAL A 27 -0.42 -9.28 34.07
N LEU A 28 -0.77 -8.68 32.91
CA LEU A 28 -2.00 -9.03 32.19
C LEU A 28 -2.01 -10.51 31.77
N ARG A 29 -0.89 -11.07 31.31
CA ARG A 29 -0.79 -12.48 30.91
C ARG A 29 -0.96 -13.46 32.06
N ARG A 30 -0.53 -13.10 33.25
CA ARG A 30 -0.56 -13.96 34.45
C ARG A 30 -1.84 -13.82 35.25
N THR A 31 -2.63 -12.76 35.03
CA THR A 31 -3.85 -12.51 35.78
C THR A 31 -5.01 -13.29 35.17
N SER A 32 -5.67 -14.17 35.97
CA SER A 32 -6.89 -14.85 35.52
C SER A 32 -8.02 -13.85 35.32
N SER A 33 -8.78 -14.06 34.24
CA SER A 33 -9.98 -13.29 33.93
C SER A 33 -11.28 -14.06 34.19
N ASP A 34 -11.24 -15.20 34.92
CA ASP A 34 -12.38 -16.10 35.05
C ASP A 34 -13.58 -15.45 35.76
N LEU A 35 -13.32 -14.58 36.72
CA LEU A 35 -14.35 -13.99 37.60
C LEU A 35 -14.73 -12.54 37.26
N VAL A 36 -14.13 -11.93 36.21
CA VAL A 36 -14.32 -10.48 35.94
C VAL A 36 -15.57 -10.13 35.13
N GLY A 37 -16.30 -11.13 34.62
CA GLY A 37 -17.52 -10.93 33.83
C GLY A 37 -17.25 -10.46 32.38
N THR A 38 -18.27 -10.61 31.53
CA THR A 38 -18.17 -10.34 30.08
C THR A 38 -18.03 -8.84 29.80
N GLY A 39 -18.73 -7.96 30.54
CA GLY A 39 -18.65 -6.52 30.38
C GLY A 39 -17.22 -6.02 30.54
N PHE A 40 -16.57 -6.39 31.63
CA PHE A 40 -15.18 -6.00 31.87
C PHE A 40 -14.21 -6.56 30.82
N ARG A 41 -14.45 -7.78 30.28
CA ARG A 41 -13.63 -8.32 29.19
C ARG A 41 -13.74 -7.48 27.92
N ILE A 42 -14.93 -6.94 27.63
CA ILE A 42 -15.16 -6.03 26.49
C ILE A 42 -14.35 -4.73 26.71
N ASP A 43 -14.44 -4.14 27.91
CA ASP A 43 -13.70 -2.93 28.26
C ASP A 43 -12.19 -3.13 28.15
N VAL A 44 -11.67 -4.28 28.57
CA VAL A 44 -10.26 -4.66 28.43
C VAL A 44 -9.87 -4.77 26.95
N ALA A 45 -10.70 -5.41 26.13
CA ALA A 45 -10.42 -5.56 24.69
C ALA A 45 -10.37 -4.20 23.99
N GLU A 46 -11.30 -3.29 24.29
CA GLU A 46 -11.31 -1.91 23.77
C GLU A 46 -10.04 -1.14 24.18
N ARG A 47 -9.65 -1.29 25.44
CA ARG A 47 -8.44 -0.63 25.95
C ARG A 47 -7.17 -1.16 25.30
N LEU A 48 -7.06 -2.47 25.12
CA LEU A 48 -5.93 -3.11 24.43
C LEU A 48 -5.86 -2.69 22.95
N GLU A 49 -6.98 -2.58 22.27
CA GLU A 49 -7.05 -2.07 20.90
C GLU A 49 -6.53 -0.63 20.83
N THR A 50 -6.91 0.22 21.78
CA THR A 50 -6.42 1.60 21.85
C THR A 50 -4.92 1.66 22.09
N GLN A 51 -4.39 0.77 22.94
CA GLN A 51 -2.94 0.67 23.21
C GLN A 51 -2.18 0.17 21.97
N ASP A 52 -2.71 -0.81 21.21
CA ASP A 52 -2.10 -1.26 19.96
C ASP A 52 -2.00 -0.11 18.95
N ARG A 53 -3.07 0.67 18.79
CA ARG A 53 -3.08 1.87 17.93
C ARG A 53 -2.01 2.88 18.35
N THR A 54 -1.89 3.14 19.66
CA THR A 54 -0.87 4.07 20.21
C THR A 54 0.54 3.56 19.95
N ASN A 55 0.79 2.27 20.21
CA ASN A 55 2.09 1.64 19.93
C ASN A 55 2.44 1.70 18.43
N ARG A 56 1.46 1.52 17.56
CA ARG A 56 1.62 1.65 16.12
C ARG A 56 1.97 3.07 15.71
N GLY A 57 1.35 4.07 16.30
CA GLY A 57 1.68 5.48 16.09
C GLY A 57 3.13 5.80 16.50
N LEU A 58 3.57 5.30 17.65
CA LEU A 58 4.97 5.42 18.09
C LEU A 58 5.93 4.73 17.12
N MET A 59 5.59 3.53 16.64
CA MET A 59 6.40 2.82 15.66
C MET A 59 6.54 3.62 14.36
N TYR A 60 5.48 4.23 13.83
CA TYR A 60 5.56 5.10 12.65
C TYR A 60 6.42 6.32 12.87
N ARG A 61 6.36 6.92 14.06
CA ARG A 61 7.26 8.01 14.44
C ARG A 61 8.72 7.57 14.30
N PHE A 62 9.12 6.45 14.91
CA PHE A 62 10.50 5.95 14.82
C PHE A 62 10.90 5.55 13.38
N PHE A 63 9.99 4.99 12.59
CA PHE A 63 10.25 4.75 11.17
C PHE A 63 10.53 6.04 10.40
N GLY A 64 9.81 7.12 10.71
CA GLY A 64 10.05 8.44 10.15
C GLY A 64 11.41 9.01 10.53
N GLU A 65 11.79 8.89 11.81
CA GLU A 65 13.09 9.32 12.34
C GLU A 65 14.25 8.50 11.75
N ILE A 66 14.08 7.19 11.54
CA ILE A 66 15.08 6.33 10.86
C ILE A 66 15.23 6.72 9.37
N ALA A 67 14.13 7.09 8.71
CA ALA A 67 14.17 7.49 7.30
C ALA A 67 14.88 8.82 7.07
N ASP A 68 14.84 9.70 8.07
CA ASP A 68 15.41 11.05 8.04
C ASP A 68 15.86 11.44 9.45
N PRO A 69 17.01 10.90 9.89
CA PRO A 69 17.50 11.07 11.25
C PRO A 69 17.71 12.54 11.59
N PRO A 70 17.30 13.00 12.79
CA PRO A 70 17.51 14.38 13.22
C PRO A 70 18.97 14.68 13.60
N ASP A 71 19.72 13.65 13.96
CA ASP A 71 21.05 13.72 14.60
C ASP A 71 22.20 13.19 13.73
N GLU A 72 21.94 12.29 12.79
CA GLU A 72 22.95 11.67 11.95
C GLU A 72 22.49 11.54 10.49
N ALA A 73 23.41 11.64 9.55
CA ALA A 73 23.18 11.23 8.17
C ALA A 73 23.36 9.71 8.06
N GLY A 74 22.36 8.95 8.48
CA GLY A 74 22.36 7.49 8.39
C GLY A 74 22.13 6.96 6.97
N SER A 75 22.65 5.76 6.68
CA SER A 75 22.35 5.05 5.43
C SER A 75 21.00 4.34 5.52
N LEU A 76 19.96 4.91 4.92
CA LEU A 76 18.62 4.33 4.89
C LEU A 76 18.57 2.89 4.34
N PRO A 77 19.32 2.50 3.28
CA PRO A 77 19.38 1.12 2.83
C PRO A 77 19.89 0.14 3.91
N VAL A 78 20.91 0.53 4.67
CA VAL A 78 21.43 -0.28 5.78
C VAL A 78 20.40 -0.41 6.89
N ALA A 79 19.78 0.69 7.31
CA ALA A 79 18.74 0.68 8.33
C ALA A 79 17.53 -0.19 7.92
N ARG A 80 17.11 -0.13 6.65
CA ARG A 80 16.04 -0.99 6.11
C ARG A 80 16.39 -2.47 6.16
N SER A 81 17.62 -2.84 5.78
CA SER A 81 18.11 -4.23 5.83
C SER A 81 18.12 -4.76 7.26
N MET A 82 18.62 -3.96 8.21
CA MET A 82 18.63 -4.32 9.63
C MET A 82 17.21 -4.48 10.21
N LEU A 83 16.30 -3.57 9.88
CA LEU A 83 14.92 -3.65 10.32
C LEU A 83 14.21 -4.87 9.74
N TRP A 84 14.42 -5.17 8.46
CA TRP A 84 13.87 -6.36 7.84
C TRP A 84 14.27 -7.63 8.58
N ALA A 85 15.57 -7.79 8.85
CA ALA A 85 16.08 -8.94 9.57
C ALA A 85 15.55 -9.05 11.01
N ARG A 86 15.46 -7.92 11.72
CA ARG A 86 15.05 -7.88 13.14
C ARG A 86 13.54 -7.98 13.36
N LEU A 87 12.75 -7.31 12.52
CA LEU A 87 11.29 -7.25 12.69
C LEU A 87 10.56 -8.47 12.10
N ARG A 88 11.22 -9.27 11.25
CA ARG A 88 10.65 -10.47 10.60
C ARG A 88 9.35 -10.18 9.85
N VAL A 89 9.22 -8.98 9.28
CA VAL A 89 8.09 -8.57 8.45
C VAL A 89 8.44 -8.72 6.97
N SER A 90 7.43 -8.82 6.10
CA SER A 90 7.68 -8.90 4.66
C SER A 90 8.32 -7.60 4.14
N PRO A 91 9.13 -7.66 3.06
CA PRO A 91 9.67 -6.45 2.42
C PRO A 91 8.59 -5.47 1.95
N GLY A 92 7.40 -5.98 1.55
CA GLY A 92 6.24 -5.16 1.17
C GLY A 92 5.68 -4.39 2.36
N GLU A 93 5.53 -5.05 3.50
CA GLU A 93 5.08 -4.44 4.75
C GLU A 93 6.07 -3.38 5.24
N LEU A 94 7.36 -3.66 5.21
CA LEU A 94 8.39 -2.70 5.60
C LEU A 94 8.34 -1.44 4.72
N ARG A 95 8.22 -1.60 3.39
CA ARG A 95 8.07 -0.48 2.45
C ARG A 95 6.83 0.35 2.76
N ARG A 96 5.69 -0.31 3.04
CA ARG A 96 4.43 0.35 3.40
C ARG A 96 4.57 1.19 4.67
N ARG A 97 5.22 0.67 5.71
CA ARG A 97 5.47 1.41 6.97
C ARG A 97 6.31 2.66 6.74
N PHE A 98 7.38 2.57 5.97
CA PHE A 98 8.20 3.74 5.63
C PHE A 98 7.43 4.76 4.79
N ALA A 99 6.64 4.30 3.81
CA ALA A 99 5.84 5.19 2.96
C ALA A 99 4.80 5.96 3.79
N LEU A 100 4.11 5.29 4.71
CA LEU A 100 3.16 5.94 5.60
C LEU A 100 3.86 6.89 6.58
N ALA A 101 4.95 6.46 7.21
CA ALA A 101 5.74 7.30 8.12
C ALA A 101 6.19 8.60 7.45
N ALA A 102 6.57 8.56 6.17
CA ALA A 102 6.95 9.74 5.40
C ALA A 102 5.81 10.77 5.26
N ARG A 103 4.55 10.31 5.19
CA ARG A 103 3.36 11.17 5.01
C ARG A 103 2.86 11.82 6.30
N ILE A 104 3.05 11.15 7.43
CA ILE A 104 2.52 11.59 8.73
C ILE A 104 3.57 12.21 9.65
N ARG A 105 4.85 12.22 9.26
CA ARG A 105 5.91 12.93 10.01
C ARG A 105 6.02 14.39 9.60
N PRO A 106 6.48 15.28 10.48
CA PRO A 106 6.91 16.61 10.09
C PRO A 106 7.98 16.53 8.98
N ARG A 107 7.88 17.40 7.99
CA ARG A 107 8.85 17.49 6.89
C ARG A 107 9.97 18.46 7.26
N ARG A 108 11.18 18.19 6.82
CA ARG A 108 12.29 19.13 6.99
C ARG A 108 12.21 20.25 5.97
N SER A 109 12.38 21.46 6.44
CA SER A 109 12.70 22.60 5.58
C SER A 109 14.21 22.67 5.36
N LEU A 110 14.65 23.10 4.20
CA LEU A 110 16.08 23.37 3.94
C LEU A 110 16.61 24.49 4.82
N THR A 111 15.78 25.48 5.09
CA THR A 111 16.11 26.64 5.92
C THR A 111 14.85 27.06 6.68
N GLY A 112 14.81 26.82 7.98
CA GLY A 112 13.67 27.25 8.81
C GLY A 112 13.03 26.16 9.68
N PRO A 113 11.87 26.44 10.29
CA PRO A 113 11.17 25.50 11.15
C PRO A 113 10.67 24.28 10.35
N PRO A 114 10.43 23.15 11.02
CA PRO A 114 9.78 22.00 10.41
C PRO A 114 8.46 22.38 9.75
N LEU A 115 8.18 21.78 8.60
CA LEU A 115 6.90 21.90 7.88
C LEU A 115 5.91 20.85 8.40
N ASP A 116 4.63 21.17 8.32
CA ASP A 116 3.57 20.21 8.66
C ASP A 116 3.70 18.91 7.84
N PRO A 117 3.24 17.78 8.41
CA PRO A 117 3.08 16.53 7.67
C PRO A 117 2.30 16.72 6.36
N GLU A 118 2.43 15.77 5.43
CA GLU A 118 1.59 15.74 4.22
C GLU A 118 0.10 15.59 4.59
N LEU A 119 -0.17 14.75 5.61
CA LEU A 119 -1.49 14.46 6.15
C LEU A 119 -1.55 14.82 7.65
N PRO A 120 -1.72 16.11 7.99
CA PRO A 120 -1.59 16.58 9.37
C PRO A 120 -2.70 16.09 10.30
N ALA A 121 -3.94 15.99 9.82
CA ALA A 121 -5.05 15.48 10.62
C ALA A 121 -4.88 13.98 10.90
N LEU A 122 -4.45 13.21 9.90
CA LEU A 122 -4.15 11.80 10.06
C LEU A 122 -2.95 11.59 11.01
N ALA A 123 -1.92 12.41 10.91
CA ALA A 123 -0.76 12.36 11.80
C ALA A 123 -1.16 12.54 13.27
N ALA A 124 -2.00 13.51 13.57
CA ALA A 124 -2.52 13.75 14.92
C ALA A 124 -3.38 12.57 15.43
N ALA A 125 -4.24 12.03 14.59
CA ALA A 125 -5.09 10.88 14.95
C ALA A 125 -4.28 9.59 15.19
N VAL A 126 -3.23 9.36 14.38
CA VAL A 126 -2.31 8.23 14.57
C VAL A 126 -1.50 8.40 15.86
N ALA A 127 -1.00 9.61 16.14
CA ALA A 127 -0.22 9.89 17.33
C ALA A 127 -1.05 9.70 18.62
N SER A 128 -2.35 10.00 18.59
CA SER A 128 -3.26 9.81 19.72
C SER A 128 -3.85 8.40 19.84
N GLY A 129 -3.60 7.50 18.88
CA GLY A 129 -4.23 6.16 18.85
C GLY A 129 -5.73 6.18 18.49
N ALA A 130 -6.24 7.30 17.96
CA ALA A 130 -7.66 7.43 17.60
C ALA A 130 -8.07 6.59 16.39
N VAL A 131 -7.11 6.21 15.52
CA VAL A 131 -7.36 5.47 14.28
C VAL A 131 -6.45 4.24 14.17
N GLY A 132 -7.02 3.14 13.70
CA GLY A 132 -6.30 1.89 13.41
C GLY A 132 -5.80 1.83 11.97
N GLU A 133 -5.08 0.76 11.66
CA GLU A 133 -4.42 0.53 10.36
C GLU A 133 -5.39 0.57 9.17
N ASP A 134 -6.58 0.00 9.33
CA ASP A 134 -7.59 -0.03 8.25
C ASP A 134 -8.12 1.37 7.95
N HIS A 135 -8.33 2.20 9.00
CA HIS A 135 -8.71 3.61 8.85
C HIS A 135 -7.61 4.41 8.15
N ILE A 136 -6.35 4.22 8.55
CA ILE A 136 -5.20 4.88 7.92
C ILE A 136 -5.17 4.57 6.43
N ARG A 137 -5.33 3.28 6.06
CA ARG A 137 -5.38 2.86 4.65
C ARG A 137 -6.54 3.48 3.89
N ALA A 138 -7.74 3.51 4.50
CA ALA A 138 -8.93 4.09 3.89
C ALA A 138 -8.77 5.59 3.64
N VAL A 139 -8.25 6.34 4.62
CA VAL A 139 -8.00 7.79 4.48
C VAL A 139 -6.94 8.06 3.40
N CYS A 140 -5.79 7.37 3.45
CA CYS A 140 -4.74 7.52 2.44
C CYS A 140 -5.27 7.22 1.04
N ALA A 141 -5.98 6.11 0.85
CA ALA A 141 -6.53 5.73 -0.44
C ALA A 141 -7.56 6.74 -0.97
N ALA A 142 -8.38 7.32 -0.07
CA ALA A 142 -9.35 8.34 -0.45
C ALA A 142 -8.68 9.63 -0.91
N VAL A 143 -7.66 10.11 -0.20
CA VAL A 143 -6.90 11.30 -0.59
C VAL A 143 -6.11 11.08 -1.88
N ASP A 144 -5.49 9.91 -2.04
CA ASP A 144 -4.73 9.55 -3.25
C ASP A 144 -5.61 9.37 -4.50
N ALA A 145 -6.91 9.11 -4.29
CA ALA A 145 -7.88 9.00 -5.38
C ALA A 145 -8.33 10.36 -5.94
N LEU A 146 -8.09 11.46 -5.23
CA LEU A 146 -8.46 12.79 -5.70
C LEU A 146 -7.64 13.20 -6.93
N PRO A 147 -8.27 13.82 -7.95
CA PRO A 147 -7.57 14.37 -9.10
C PRO A 147 -6.60 15.49 -8.72
N CYS A 148 -5.56 15.70 -9.51
CA CYS A 148 -4.62 16.82 -9.34
C CYS A 148 -5.28 18.20 -9.48
N ALA A 149 -6.44 18.27 -10.16
CA ALA A 149 -7.23 19.50 -10.31
C ALA A 149 -7.88 19.95 -8.99
N VAL A 150 -8.08 19.03 -8.03
CA VAL A 150 -8.63 19.38 -6.71
C VAL A 150 -7.65 20.26 -5.95
N PRO A 151 -8.06 21.45 -5.49
CA PRO A 151 -7.20 22.35 -4.72
C PRO A 151 -6.69 21.67 -3.44
N ARG A 152 -5.44 21.96 -3.05
CA ARG A 152 -4.85 21.39 -1.82
C ARG A 152 -5.67 21.68 -0.57
N SER A 153 -6.31 22.85 -0.47
CA SER A 153 -7.20 23.18 0.64
C SER A 153 -8.39 22.23 0.71
N ALA A 154 -9.05 21.95 -0.42
CA ALA A 154 -10.16 21.01 -0.48
C ALA A 154 -9.72 19.56 -0.16
N ALA A 155 -8.54 19.14 -0.62
CA ALA A 155 -7.96 17.84 -0.25
C ALA A 155 -7.65 17.75 1.25
N SER A 156 -7.16 18.83 1.87
CA SER A 156 -6.93 18.91 3.33
C SER A 156 -8.24 18.91 4.11
N ASP A 157 -9.28 19.52 3.60
CA ASP A 157 -10.62 19.51 4.20
C ASP A 157 -11.24 18.11 4.12
N ALA A 158 -11.04 17.42 3.00
CA ALA A 158 -11.44 16.03 2.82
C ALA A 158 -10.73 15.13 3.84
N GLU A 159 -9.39 15.25 3.98
CA GLU A 159 -8.60 14.53 4.98
C GLU A 159 -9.15 14.75 6.40
N ARG A 160 -9.32 16.00 6.82
CA ARG A 160 -9.84 16.34 8.16
C ARG A 160 -11.23 15.75 8.39
N THR A 161 -12.08 15.78 7.38
CA THR A 161 -13.43 15.22 7.47
C THR A 161 -13.39 13.71 7.63
N LEU A 162 -12.61 13.02 6.81
CA LEU A 162 -12.42 11.56 6.89
C LEU A 162 -11.87 11.14 8.25
N VAL A 163 -10.83 11.81 8.74
CA VAL A 163 -10.20 11.49 10.02
C VAL A 163 -11.16 11.71 11.20
N ARG A 164 -11.92 12.81 11.20
CA ARG A 164 -12.93 13.08 12.22
C ARG A 164 -13.99 11.98 12.31
N HIS A 165 -14.39 11.41 11.18
CA HIS A 165 -15.33 10.30 11.12
C HIS A 165 -14.67 8.95 11.44
N ALA A 166 -13.41 8.76 11.08
CA ALA A 166 -12.64 7.53 11.35
C ALA A 166 -12.47 7.26 12.85
N ALA A 167 -12.49 8.30 13.68
CA ALA A 167 -12.48 8.15 15.14
C ALA A 167 -13.77 7.52 15.72
N LYS A 168 -14.84 7.38 14.93
CA LYS A 168 -16.17 6.94 15.38
C LYS A 168 -16.80 5.83 14.54
N LEU A 169 -16.33 5.64 13.31
CA LEU A 169 -16.94 4.74 12.33
C LEU A 169 -15.90 3.75 11.84
N ASP A 170 -16.33 2.61 11.35
CA ASP A 170 -15.44 1.59 10.79
C ASP A 170 -14.80 2.03 9.43
N ALA A 171 -13.71 1.37 9.07
CA ALA A 171 -12.94 1.70 7.86
C ALA A 171 -13.71 1.50 6.55
N ALA A 172 -14.71 0.59 6.52
CA ALA A 172 -15.52 0.38 5.32
C ALA A 172 -16.46 1.59 5.07
N VAL A 173 -16.99 2.18 6.14
CA VAL A 173 -17.78 3.42 6.07
C VAL A 173 -16.88 4.58 5.64
N ILE A 174 -15.65 4.68 6.16
CA ILE A 174 -14.68 5.71 5.74
C ILE A 174 -14.35 5.57 4.25
N THR A 175 -14.18 4.36 3.75
CA THR A 175 -13.96 4.10 2.31
C THR A 175 -15.15 4.60 1.46
N LYS A 176 -16.39 4.34 1.90
CA LYS A 176 -17.59 4.84 1.21
C LYS A 176 -17.69 6.38 1.26
N LEU A 177 -17.39 6.97 2.41
CA LEU A 177 -17.37 8.41 2.60
C LEU A 177 -16.31 9.06 1.69
N GLY A 178 -15.11 8.46 1.60
CA GLY A 178 -14.04 8.92 0.72
C GLY A 178 -14.47 8.96 -0.75
N ARG A 179 -15.18 7.95 -1.23
CA ARG A 179 -15.75 7.94 -2.59
C ARG A 179 -16.75 9.09 -2.80
N ARG A 180 -17.69 9.29 -1.86
CA ARG A 180 -18.65 10.40 -1.95
C ARG A 180 -17.99 11.77 -1.94
N ILE A 181 -16.94 11.95 -1.15
CA ILE A 181 -16.15 13.20 -1.16
C ILE A 181 -15.46 13.38 -2.52
N ALA A 182 -14.88 12.31 -3.08
CA ALA A 182 -14.26 12.36 -4.40
C ALA A 182 -15.28 12.71 -5.49
N ASP A 183 -16.47 12.10 -5.48
CA ASP A 183 -17.57 12.41 -6.40
C ASP A 183 -18.04 13.88 -6.26
N TYR A 184 -18.10 14.40 -5.04
CA TYR A 184 -18.47 15.79 -4.78
C TYR A 184 -17.41 16.79 -5.27
N LEU A 185 -16.13 16.48 -5.06
CA LEU A 185 -15.01 17.33 -5.47
C LEU A 185 -14.66 17.23 -6.96
N ASN A 186 -15.14 16.19 -7.61
CA ASN A 186 -14.95 15.92 -9.04
C ASN A 186 -16.26 15.42 -9.67
N PRO A 187 -17.31 16.26 -9.72
CA PRO A 187 -18.64 15.85 -10.16
C PRO A 187 -18.68 15.38 -11.60
N ASP A 188 -17.84 15.94 -12.45
CA ASP A 188 -17.76 15.59 -13.88
C ASP A 188 -16.96 14.30 -14.12
N GLY A 189 -16.32 13.75 -13.07
CA GLY A 189 -15.53 12.51 -13.15
C GLY A 189 -14.28 12.63 -14.02
N GLU A 190 -13.81 13.85 -14.27
CA GLU A 190 -12.66 14.10 -15.12
C GLU A 190 -11.35 13.80 -14.42
N PHE A 191 -10.49 13.05 -15.13
CA PHE A 191 -9.11 12.82 -14.74
C PHE A 191 -8.20 13.23 -15.88
N SER A 192 -7.20 14.04 -15.58
CA SER A 192 -6.19 14.42 -16.55
C SER A 192 -5.29 13.27 -16.94
N ASP A 193 -4.54 13.42 -18.03
CA ASP A 193 -3.53 12.44 -18.41
C ASP A 193 -2.41 12.33 -17.37
N VAL A 194 -2.15 13.42 -16.63
CA VAL A 194 -1.21 13.41 -15.50
C VAL A 194 -1.74 12.53 -14.36
N ASP A 195 -3.03 12.58 -14.05
CA ASP A 195 -3.65 11.70 -13.05
C ASP A 195 -3.57 10.23 -13.47
N ARG A 196 -3.85 9.94 -14.75
CA ARG A 196 -3.75 8.59 -15.31
C ARG A 196 -2.31 8.10 -15.29
N ALA A 197 -1.35 8.94 -15.72
CA ALA A 197 0.08 8.62 -15.72
C ALA A 197 0.61 8.33 -14.32
N ARG A 198 0.12 9.04 -13.28
CA ARG A 198 0.49 8.80 -11.88
C ARG A 198 -0.04 7.47 -11.35
N ARG A 199 -1.21 7.03 -11.80
CA ARG A 199 -1.93 5.85 -11.28
C ARG A 199 -1.68 4.58 -12.06
N ARG A 200 -1.32 4.68 -13.36
CA ARG A 200 -1.07 3.50 -14.21
C ARG A 200 0.18 2.77 -13.75
N GLY A 201 0.15 1.46 -13.86
CA GLY A 201 1.30 0.61 -13.59
C GLY A 201 0.92 -0.85 -13.52
N LEU A 202 1.87 -1.72 -13.87
CA LEU A 202 1.74 -3.16 -13.75
C LEU A 202 2.83 -3.70 -12.84
N HIS A 203 2.46 -4.63 -12.00
CA HIS A 203 3.36 -5.35 -11.12
C HIS A 203 3.31 -6.84 -11.46
N LEU A 204 4.46 -7.38 -11.84
CA LEU A 204 4.67 -8.81 -12.02
C LEU A 204 5.31 -9.36 -10.74
N GLY A 205 4.60 -10.26 -10.07
CA GLY A 205 5.09 -10.95 -8.87
C GLY A 205 6.18 -11.98 -9.18
N PRO A 206 6.85 -12.50 -8.15
CA PRO A 206 7.80 -13.60 -8.31
C PRO A 206 7.08 -14.85 -8.85
N GLN A 207 7.84 -15.70 -9.54
CA GLN A 207 7.34 -16.98 -9.99
C GLN A 207 7.18 -17.94 -8.81
N GLY A 208 6.01 -18.59 -8.75
CA GLY A 208 5.72 -19.62 -7.76
C GLY A 208 6.38 -20.98 -8.13
N VAL A 209 6.26 -21.94 -7.23
CA VAL A 209 6.76 -23.32 -7.45
C VAL A 209 6.03 -24.05 -8.60
N ASP A 210 4.82 -23.61 -8.91
CA ASP A 210 3.98 -24.06 -10.02
C ASP A 210 4.33 -23.37 -11.36
N GLY A 211 5.35 -22.52 -11.38
CA GLY A 211 5.74 -21.72 -12.54
C GLY A 211 4.83 -20.49 -12.80
N MET A 212 3.77 -20.28 -12.01
CA MET A 212 2.84 -19.16 -12.20
C MET A 212 3.34 -17.87 -11.53
N SER A 213 3.01 -16.73 -12.13
CA SER A 213 3.30 -15.41 -11.55
C SER A 213 2.03 -14.57 -11.52
N ARG A 214 1.84 -13.82 -10.43
CA ARG A 214 0.71 -12.91 -10.30
C ARG A 214 0.99 -11.60 -11.02
N LEU A 215 0.13 -11.23 -11.95
CA LEU A 215 0.11 -9.91 -12.59
C LEU A 215 -1.02 -9.07 -11.98
N SER A 216 -0.73 -7.82 -11.58
CA SER A 216 -1.72 -6.90 -11.02
C SER A 216 -1.36 -5.45 -11.33
N GLY A 217 -2.37 -4.58 -11.40
CA GLY A 217 -2.16 -3.16 -11.65
C GLY A 217 -3.34 -2.44 -12.27
N LEU A 218 -3.08 -1.24 -12.77
CA LEU A 218 -4.05 -0.37 -13.43
C LEU A 218 -3.57 -0.03 -14.83
N LEU A 219 -4.44 -0.21 -15.80
CA LEU A 219 -4.25 0.20 -17.19
C LEU A 219 -4.88 1.57 -17.41
N ASP A 220 -4.22 2.43 -18.19
CA ASP A 220 -4.87 3.61 -18.74
C ASP A 220 -5.87 3.25 -19.85
N PRO A 221 -6.75 4.17 -20.28
CA PRO A 221 -7.78 3.88 -21.27
C PRO A 221 -7.22 3.38 -22.62
N GLU A 222 -6.09 3.90 -23.05
CA GLU A 222 -5.44 3.52 -24.31
C GLU A 222 -4.91 2.08 -24.23
N THR A 223 -4.13 1.77 -23.20
CA THR A 223 -3.61 0.41 -22.99
C THR A 223 -4.74 -0.60 -22.82
N ARG A 224 -5.83 -0.20 -22.14
CA ARG A 224 -7.02 -1.03 -22.01
C ARG A 224 -7.66 -1.30 -23.37
N ALA A 225 -7.80 -0.29 -24.23
CA ALA A 225 -8.36 -0.44 -25.57
C ALA A 225 -7.53 -1.40 -26.43
N TYR A 226 -6.20 -1.29 -26.40
CA TYR A 226 -5.31 -2.24 -27.09
C TYR A 226 -5.49 -3.66 -26.55
N PHE A 227 -5.54 -3.82 -25.24
CA PHE A 227 -5.77 -5.12 -24.63
C PHE A 227 -7.12 -5.73 -25.04
N GLU A 228 -8.21 -4.94 -25.02
CA GLU A 228 -9.54 -5.38 -25.43
C GLU A 228 -9.59 -5.74 -26.93
N ALA A 229 -8.86 -5.02 -27.78
CA ALA A 229 -8.75 -5.33 -29.20
C ALA A 229 -8.08 -6.71 -29.42
N VAL A 230 -6.96 -6.96 -28.76
CA VAL A 230 -6.28 -8.28 -28.82
C VAL A 230 -7.16 -9.36 -28.20
N ALA A 231 -7.82 -9.09 -27.06
CA ALA A 231 -8.74 -10.04 -26.42
C ALA A 231 -9.93 -10.40 -27.33
N SER A 232 -10.36 -9.48 -28.18
CA SER A 232 -11.42 -9.76 -29.16
C SER A 232 -10.99 -10.75 -30.24
N ALA A 233 -9.71 -10.82 -30.58
CA ALA A 233 -9.17 -11.76 -31.55
C ALA A 233 -9.13 -13.21 -31.03
N VAL A 234 -9.08 -13.39 -29.71
CA VAL A 234 -9.02 -14.70 -29.02
C VAL A 234 -10.42 -15.23 -28.66
N ARG A 235 -11.50 -14.56 -29.09
CA ARG A 235 -12.88 -15.00 -28.81
C ARG A 235 -13.22 -16.31 -29.52
N PRO A 236 -14.13 -17.14 -28.95
CA PRO A 236 -14.59 -18.37 -29.57
C PRO A 236 -15.06 -18.14 -30.99
N GLY A 237 -14.63 -19.01 -31.92
CA GLY A 237 -15.02 -18.98 -33.35
C GLY A 237 -14.14 -18.09 -34.25
N ARG A 238 -13.17 -17.33 -33.74
CA ARG A 238 -12.22 -16.52 -34.54
C ARG A 238 -10.83 -17.11 -34.67
N HIS A 239 -10.44 -17.98 -33.77
CA HIS A 239 -9.14 -18.67 -33.81
C HIS A 239 -9.40 -20.16 -34.09
N GLN A 240 -9.30 -20.58 -35.33
CA GLN A 240 -9.09 -21.99 -35.65
C GLN A 240 -7.60 -22.27 -35.45
N PRO A 241 -7.21 -23.19 -34.57
CA PRO A 241 -5.83 -23.67 -34.56
C PRO A 241 -5.54 -24.30 -35.91
N GLU A 242 -4.39 -24.01 -36.51
CA GLU A 242 -3.88 -24.67 -37.72
C GLU A 242 -3.69 -26.17 -37.43
N GLY A 243 -4.76 -26.95 -37.42
CA GLY A 243 -4.73 -28.36 -37.03
C GLY A 243 -6.08 -29.03 -36.97
N GLY A 244 -7.06 -28.62 -37.78
CA GLY A 244 -8.23 -29.44 -38.06
C GLY A 244 -9.14 -29.81 -36.90
N GLY A 245 -9.23 -28.93 -35.87
CA GLY A 245 -10.19 -29.08 -34.76
C GLY A 245 -11.64 -28.92 -35.26
N ASP A 246 -12.57 -29.68 -34.68
CA ASP A 246 -14.01 -29.59 -34.95
C ASP A 246 -14.49 -28.13 -34.79
N PRO A 247 -15.06 -27.51 -35.86
CA PRO A 247 -15.59 -26.15 -35.81
C PRO A 247 -16.72 -25.97 -34.79
N ARG A 248 -17.26 -27.05 -34.24
CA ARG A 248 -18.32 -27.09 -33.23
C ARG A 248 -17.81 -27.29 -31.82
N ALA A 249 -16.49 -27.45 -31.61
CA ALA A 249 -15.91 -27.57 -30.26
C ALA A 249 -16.17 -26.30 -29.47
N ARG A 250 -16.92 -26.44 -28.39
CA ARG A 250 -17.24 -25.33 -27.48
C ARG A 250 -15.97 -24.90 -26.76
N ASP A 251 -15.66 -23.60 -26.80
CA ASP A 251 -14.53 -23.05 -26.05
C ASP A 251 -14.84 -23.13 -24.55
N GLU A 252 -14.18 -24.04 -23.85
CA GLU A 252 -14.36 -24.27 -22.41
C GLU A 252 -13.56 -23.30 -21.54
N ARG A 253 -12.73 -22.44 -22.15
CA ARG A 253 -11.91 -21.48 -21.39
C ARG A 253 -12.78 -20.43 -20.69
N THR A 254 -12.44 -20.12 -19.44
CA THR A 254 -13.06 -19.03 -18.69
C THR A 254 -12.68 -17.66 -19.31
N PRO A 255 -13.45 -16.60 -19.02
CA PRO A 255 -13.07 -15.24 -19.44
C PRO A 255 -11.64 -14.83 -19.00
N SER A 256 -11.22 -15.23 -17.80
CA SER A 256 -9.87 -14.95 -17.29
C SER A 256 -8.78 -15.67 -18.07
N GLN A 257 -9.01 -16.93 -18.46
CA GLN A 257 -8.09 -17.69 -19.31
C GLN A 257 -7.97 -17.07 -20.71
N ARG A 258 -9.07 -16.61 -21.29
CA ARG A 258 -9.05 -15.89 -22.58
C ARG A 258 -8.29 -14.57 -22.50
N CYS A 259 -8.41 -13.83 -21.39
CA CYS A 259 -7.61 -12.62 -21.15
C CYS A 259 -6.11 -12.94 -21.06
N HIS A 260 -5.74 -14.03 -20.40
CA HIS A 260 -4.36 -14.50 -20.34
C HIS A 260 -3.82 -14.86 -21.73
N ASP A 261 -4.59 -15.61 -22.52
CA ASP A 261 -4.19 -16.01 -23.87
C ASP A 261 -4.07 -14.80 -24.81
N ALA A 262 -4.93 -13.79 -24.64
CA ALA A 262 -4.84 -12.53 -25.37
C ALA A 262 -3.54 -11.78 -25.03
N LEU A 263 -3.18 -11.71 -23.76
CA LEU A 263 -1.93 -11.09 -23.34
C LEU A 263 -0.73 -11.84 -23.93
N LYS A 264 -0.74 -13.17 -23.88
CA LYS A 264 0.30 -14.02 -24.46
C LYS A 264 0.45 -13.74 -25.96
N LEU A 265 -0.66 -13.79 -26.72
CA LEU A 265 -0.67 -13.51 -28.15
C LEU A 265 -0.10 -12.12 -28.48
N GLY A 266 -0.54 -11.08 -27.73
CA GLY A 266 -0.04 -9.72 -27.93
C GLY A 266 1.48 -9.60 -27.72
N LEU A 267 2.00 -10.27 -26.69
CA LEU A 267 3.45 -10.31 -26.41
C LEU A 267 4.22 -11.12 -27.47
N GLU A 268 3.70 -12.26 -27.93
CA GLU A 268 4.31 -13.06 -28.99
C GLU A 268 4.41 -12.27 -30.30
N VAL A 269 3.34 -11.60 -30.70
CA VAL A 269 3.31 -10.75 -31.90
C VAL A 269 4.30 -9.58 -31.78
N ALA A 270 4.34 -8.94 -30.62
CA ALA A 270 5.27 -7.83 -30.36
C ALA A 270 6.74 -8.29 -30.46
N ILE A 271 7.07 -9.46 -29.93
CA ILE A 271 8.42 -10.05 -30.02
C ILE A 271 8.74 -10.43 -31.48
N ALA A 272 7.81 -11.09 -32.17
CA ALA A 272 7.98 -11.54 -33.55
C ALA A 272 8.11 -10.37 -34.55
N SER A 273 7.52 -9.21 -34.24
CA SER A 273 7.61 -8.02 -35.11
C SER A 273 9.02 -7.42 -35.22
N GLY A 274 9.96 -7.78 -34.34
CA GLY A 274 11.28 -7.18 -34.26
C GLY A 274 11.30 -5.69 -33.83
N GLY A 275 10.14 -5.09 -33.59
CA GLY A 275 9.98 -3.69 -33.24
C GLY A 275 10.42 -3.31 -31.82
N LEU A 276 10.76 -4.29 -30.97
CA LEU A 276 11.18 -4.06 -29.57
C LEU A 276 12.65 -3.58 -29.43
N GLY A 277 13.37 -3.44 -30.55
CA GLY A 277 14.75 -3.02 -30.56
C GLY A 277 15.72 -4.06 -29.96
N VAL A 278 16.89 -3.58 -29.52
CA VAL A 278 17.92 -4.43 -28.92
C VAL A 278 18.07 -4.12 -27.43
N HIS A 279 18.18 -5.13 -26.60
CA HIS A 279 18.53 -4.99 -25.20
C HIS A 279 20.01 -5.39 -24.99
N ARG A 280 20.85 -4.46 -24.54
CA ARG A 280 22.30 -4.66 -24.37
C ARG A 280 23.02 -5.16 -25.64
N GLY A 281 22.59 -4.68 -26.82
CA GLY A 281 23.19 -5.06 -28.11
C GLY A 281 22.67 -6.38 -28.71
N HIS A 282 21.72 -7.06 -28.07
CA HIS A 282 21.12 -8.30 -28.57
C HIS A 282 19.63 -8.10 -28.86
N PRO A 283 19.08 -8.77 -29.89
CA PRO A 283 17.64 -8.79 -30.11
C PRO A 283 16.93 -9.43 -28.91
N VAL A 284 15.73 -8.92 -28.59
CA VAL A 284 14.92 -9.48 -27.50
C VAL A 284 14.53 -10.92 -27.84
N THR A 285 14.98 -11.87 -27.05
CA THR A 285 14.71 -13.30 -27.24
C THR A 285 14.14 -13.89 -25.97
N VAL A 286 13.13 -14.76 -26.09
CA VAL A 286 12.56 -15.50 -24.97
C VAL A 286 13.21 -16.89 -24.92
N ILE A 287 13.88 -17.20 -23.80
CA ILE A 287 14.36 -18.55 -23.52
C ILE A 287 13.42 -19.17 -22.49
N ALA A 288 12.64 -20.16 -22.91
CA ALA A 288 11.82 -20.97 -22.02
C ALA A 288 12.53 -22.28 -21.73
N SER A 289 12.95 -22.52 -20.49
CA SER A 289 13.45 -23.83 -20.06
C SER A 289 12.32 -24.63 -19.42
N THR A 290 12.09 -25.84 -19.92
CA THR A 290 11.18 -26.81 -19.31
C THR A 290 11.99 -28.00 -18.83
N THR A 291 11.70 -28.52 -17.64
CA THR A 291 12.15 -29.83 -17.21
C THR A 291 11.23 -30.88 -17.84
N LEU A 292 11.78 -31.80 -18.62
CA LEU A 292 11.07 -33.03 -19.00
C LEU A 292 10.89 -33.87 -17.73
N ALA A 293 9.63 -34.13 -17.36
CA ALA A 293 9.30 -35.07 -16.30
C ALA A 293 9.37 -36.50 -16.78
#